data_1fa090da2f04515c930a5a1f0387fb4a
#
_entry.id   1fa090da2f04515c930a5a1f0387fb4a
#
_cell.length_a   1.000
_cell.length_b   1.000
_cell.length_c   1.000
_cell.angle_alpha   90.00
_cell.angle_beta   90.00
_cell.angle_gamma   90.00
#
_symmetry.space_group_name_H-M   'P 1'
#
loop_
_entity.id
_entity.type
_entity.pdbx_description
1 polymer ?
#
loop_
_entity_poly.entity_id
_entity_poly.type
_entity_poly.pdbx_seq_one_letter_code
_entity_poly.pdbx_strand_id
1 'polypeptide(L)'
;PIHRDTFYQIKKRFPNDKRQKVRANIYLQDWREGQFLHYEIDNKWFNSTHWTAGDGYLWDDQHLHVSGNAGFIDKYTLQVSGFVL
;
A
#
# COMPACT_ATOMS: atom_id res chain seq x y z
N PRO A 1 -2.11 11.59 -3.10
CA PRO A 1 -3.27 11.52 -4.00
C PRO A 1 -3.74 10.10 -4.26
N ILE A 2 -4.98 9.97 -4.69
CA ILE A 2 -5.55 8.68 -5.09
C ILE A 2 -4.82 8.21 -6.35
N HIS A 3 -4.37 6.97 -6.34
CA HIS A 3 -3.61 6.41 -7.46
C HIS A 3 -3.66 4.87 -7.47
N ARG A 4 -3.23 4.32 -8.60
CA ARG A 4 -2.84 2.91 -8.70
C ARG A 4 -1.33 2.85 -8.83
N ASP A 5 -0.73 1.83 -8.25
CA ASP A 5 0.70 1.60 -8.41
C ASP A 5 0.99 1.06 -9.81
N THR A 6 1.95 1.64 -10.51
CA THR A 6 2.32 1.22 -11.87
C THR A 6 3.42 0.18 -11.88
N PHE A 7 4.15 0.02 -10.79
CA PHE A 7 5.31 -0.89 -10.69
C PHE A 7 6.37 -0.63 -11.77
N TYR A 8 6.58 0.63 -12.11
CA TYR A 8 7.46 1.04 -13.20
C TYR A 8 8.89 0.48 -13.06
N GLN A 9 9.48 0.58 -11.88
CA GLN A 9 10.85 0.12 -11.65
C GLN A 9 11.00 -1.39 -11.79
N ILE A 10 10.03 -2.14 -11.27
CA ILE A 10 10.00 -3.60 -11.38
C ILE A 10 9.82 -4.03 -12.83
N LYS A 11 8.93 -3.38 -13.58
CA LYS A 11 8.70 -3.66 -15.00
C LYS A 11 9.93 -3.36 -15.83
N LYS A 12 10.63 -2.28 -15.52
CA LYS A 12 11.86 -1.88 -16.20
C LYS A 12 12.99 -2.89 -15.94
N ARG A 13 13.11 -3.40 -14.71
CA ARG A 13 14.16 -4.31 -14.28
C ARG A 13 13.95 -5.74 -14.76
N PHE A 14 12.69 -6.18 -14.83
CA PHE A 14 12.30 -7.54 -15.20
C PHE A 14 11.22 -7.51 -16.29
N PRO A 15 11.52 -7.00 -17.50
CA PRO A 15 10.50 -6.72 -18.52
C PRO A 15 9.84 -7.98 -19.08
N ASN A 16 10.47 -9.15 -18.97
CA ASN A 16 9.96 -10.41 -19.49
C ASN A 16 9.24 -11.25 -18.43
N ASP A 17 9.18 -10.79 -17.19
CA ASP A 17 8.49 -11.52 -16.13
C ASP A 17 6.99 -11.22 -16.21
N LYS A 18 6.19 -12.27 -16.42
CA LYS A 18 4.74 -12.16 -16.60
C LYS A 18 3.95 -12.42 -15.31
N ARG A 19 4.63 -12.72 -14.20
CA ARG A 19 3.96 -12.96 -12.93
C ARG A 19 3.29 -11.68 -12.44
N GLN A 20 2.24 -11.83 -11.64
CA GLN A 20 1.57 -10.70 -11.02
C GLN A 20 2.52 -9.96 -10.09
N LYS A 21 2.56 -8.64 -10.24
CA LYS A 21 3.35 -7.75 -9.40
C LYS A 21 2.51 -7.29 -8.22
N VAL A 22 3.11 -7.30 -7.05
CA VAL A 22 2.46 -6.88 -5.81
C VAL A 22 3.38 -6.00 -4.98
N ARG A 23 2.76 -5.22 -4.12
CA ARG A 23 3.45 -4.36 -3.16
C ARG A 23 2.86 -4.57 -1.78
N ALA A 24 3.74 -4.87 -0.83
CA ALA A 24 3.36 -4.98 0.58
C ALA A 24 3.80 -3.70 1.31
N ASN A 25 2.94 -3.21 2.19
CA ASN A 25 3.29 -2.16 3.14
C ASN A 25 3.06 -2.67 4.54
N ILE A 26 4.07 -2.55 5.37
CA ILE A 26 4.05 -3.02 6.75
C ILE A 26 4.19 -1.81 7.66
N TYR A 27 3.26 -1.64 8.57
CA TYR A 27 3.31 -0.56 9.54
C TYR A 27 4.38 -0.85 10.60
N LEU A 28 5.29 0.10 10.79
CA LEU A 28 6.37 -0.02 11.76
C LEU A 28 5.99 0.52 13.14
N GLN A 29 4.81 1.12 13.26
CA GLN A 29 4.29 1.71 14.48
C GLN A 29 2.80 1.42 14.60
N ASP A 30 2.28 1.46 15.83
CA ASP A 30 0.85 1.47 16.06
C ASP A 30 0.23 2.73 15.47
N TRP A 31 -1.02 2.62 15.07
CA TRP A 31 -1.80 3.73 14.53
C TRP A 31 -1.87 4.91 15.50
N ARG A 32 -1.85 6.12 14.95
CA ARG A 32 -2.06 7.38 15.67
C ARG A 32 -3.10 8.22 14.97
N GLU A 33 -3.77 9.07 15.73
CA GLU A 33 -4.81 9.97 15.20
C GLU A 33 -4.35 10.70 13.94
N GLY A 34 -5.22 10.76 12.95
CA GLY A 34 -4.98 11.43 11.67
C GLY A 34 -4.34 10.58 10.60
N GLN A 35 -3.85 9.39 10.94
CA GLN A 35 -3.27 8.45 9.98
C GLN A 35 -4.37 7.61 9.34
N PHE A 36 -4.26 7.34 8.04
CA PHE A 36 -5.29 6.59 7.34
C PHE A 36 -4.77 5.91 6.07
N LEU A 37 -5.53 4.91 5.62
CA LEU A 37 -5.44 4.32 4.29
C LEU A 37 -6.86 4.17 3.75
N HIS A 38 -7.15 4.80 2.62
CA HIS A 38 -8.40 4.62 1.88
C HIS A 38 -8.12 3.79 0.64
N TYR A 39 -8.94 2.78 0.37
CA TYR A 39 -8.77 1.94 -0.80
C TYR A 39 -10.12 1.49 -1.35
N GLU A 40 -10.13 1.13 -2.63
CA GLU A 40 -11.32 0.70 -3.35
C GLU A 40 -11.24 -0.79 -3.69
N ILE A 41 -12.32 -1.51 -3.41
CA ILE A 41 -12.52 -2.89 -3.86
C ILE A 41 -13.95 -2.99 -4.42
N ASP A 42 -14.07 -3.43 -5.68
CA ASP A 42 -15.36 -3.62 -6.36
C ASP A 42 -16.27 -2.39 -6.28
N ASN A 43 -15.71 -1.22 -6.58
CA ASN A 43 -16.39 0.08 -6.55
C ASN A 43 -16.86 0.52 -5.15
N LYS A 44 -16.36 -0.11 -4.10
CA LYS A 44 -16.63 0.28 -2.72
C LYS A 44 -15.35 0.78 -2.07
N TRP A 45 -15.47 1.88 -1.32
CA TRP A 45 -14.34 2.46 -0.60
C TRP A 45 -14.32 2.01 0.85
N PHE A 46 -13.13 1.71 1.32
CA PHE A 46 -12.84 1.29 2.69
C PHE A 46 -11.84 2.23 3.32
N ASN A 47 -11.94 2.40 4.62
CA ASN A 47 -11.00 3.18 5.41
C ASN A 47 -10.35 2.28 6.45
N SER A 48 -9.02 2.22 6.44
CA SER A 48 -8.25 1.45 7.41
C SER A 48 -7.56 2.39 8.38
N THR A 49 -7.76 2.13 9.66
CA THR A 49 -7.15 2.84 10.79
C THR A 49 -6.91 1.84 11.93
N HIS A 50 -6.38 2.30 13.05
CA HIS A 50 -6.25 1.50 14.28
C HIS A 50 -5.41 0.24 14.11
N TRP A 51 -4.44 0.27 13.20
CA TRP A 51 -3.52 -0.86 13.02
C TRP A 51 -2.52 -0.98 14.17
N THR A 52 -1.96 -2.17 14.32
CA THR A 52 -0.88 -2.46 15.26
C THR A 52 0.43 -2.58 14.47
N ALA A 53 1.55 -2.18 15.06
CA ALA A 53 2.87 -2.37 14.45
C ALA A 53 3.04 -3.84 14.02
N GLY A 54 3.53 -4.05 12.80
CA GLY A 54 3.64 -5.36 12.19
C GLY A 54 2.46 -5.75 11.30
N ASP A 55 1.30 -5.11 11.45
CA ASP A 55 0.19 -5.26 10.50
C ASP A 55 0.60 -4.68 9.14
N GLY A 56 0.00 -5.19 8.10
CA GLY A 56 0.30 -4.71 6.77
C GLY A 56 -0.83 -5.01 5.79
N TYR A 57 -0.61 -4.59 4.56
CA TYR A 57 -1.54 -4.86 3.46
C TYR A 57 -0.76 -5.09 2.19
N LEU A 58 -1.39 -5.80 1.26
CA LEU A 58 -0.83 -6.18 -0.03
C LEU A 58 -1.76 -5.74 -1.13
N TRP A 59 -1.22 -5.13 -2.18
CA TRP A 59 -2.01 -4.78 -3.37
C TRP A 59 -1.23 -4.97 -4.67
N ASP A 60 -1.98 -5.01 -5.76
CA ASP A 60 -1.48 -5.04 -7.13
C ASP A 60 -1.62 -3.66 -7.81
N ASP A 61 -1.58 -3.63 -9.13
CA ASP A 61 -1.73 -2.41 -9.93
C ASP A 61 -3.19 -2.07 -10.29
N GLN A 62 -4.17 -2.81 -9.77
CA GLN A 62 -5.58 -2.64 -10.10
C GLN A 62 -6.37 -1.79 -9.11
N HIS A 63 -5.86 -1.60 -7.89
CA HIS A 63 -6.61 -0.97 -6.81
C HIS A 63 -6.24 0.50 -6.63
N LEU A 64 -7.24 1.37 -6.68
CA LEU A 64 -7.08 2.77 -6.30
C LEU A 64 -6.88 2.86 -4.78
N HIS A 65 -5.95 3.68 -4.37
CA HIS A 65 -5.70 3.91 -2.95
C HIS A 65 -5.08 5.28 -2.69
N VAL A 66 -5.22 5.74 -1.46
CA VAL A 66 -4.55 6.91 -0.94
C VAL A 66 -4.26 6.70 0.52
N SER A 67 -3.07 7.04 0.95
CA SER A 67 -2.71 7.05 2.37
C SER A 67 -2.27 8.44 2.78
N GLY A 68 -2.36 8.72 4.06
CA GLY A 68 -1.96 10.02 4.55
C GLY A 68 -1.81 10.06 6.06
N ASN A 69 -1.32 11.21 6.52
CA ASN A 69 -1.14 11.50 7.92
C ASN A 69 -1.50 12.96 8.17
N ALA A 70 -2.71 13.18 8.70
CA ALA A 70 -3.18 14.50 9.10
C ALA A 70 -2.91 14.78 10.58
N GLY A 71 -2.23 13.88 11.28
CA GLY A 71 -1.87 14.02 12.69
C GLY A 71 -0.49 14.63 12.90
N PHE A 72 -0.03 14.59 14.16
CA PHE A 72 1.24 15.20 14.57
C PHE A 72 2.38 14.20 14.77
N ILE A 73 2.08 12.90 14.72
CA ILE A 73 3.08 11.84 14.90
C ILE A 73 3.44 11.28 13.53
N ASP A 74 4.73 11.18 13.24
CA ASP A 74 5.23 10.65 11.98
C ASP A 74 4.76 9.20 11.78
N LYS A 75 4.44 8.88 10.53
CA LYS A 75 3.99 7.57 10.12
C LYS A 75 5.11 6.88 9.33
N TYR A 76 5.56 5.73 9.82
CA TYR A 76 6.62 4.96 9.17
C TYR A 76 6.09 3.62 8.69
N THR A 77 6.42 3.28 7.43
CA THR A 77 6.07 1.99 6.85
C THR A 77 7.27 1.39 6.14
N LEU A 78 7.32 0.05 6.10
CA LEU A 78 8.24 -0.69 5.24
C LEU A 78 7.49 -1.11 3.98
N GLN A 79 8.02 -0.76 2.82
CA GLN A 79 7.41 -1.10 1.53
C GLN A 79 8.28 -2.11 0.79
N VAL A 80 7.68 -3.21 0.37
CA VAL A 80 8.35 -4.28 -0.38
C VAL A 80 7.55 -4.57 -1.64
N SER A 81 8.22 -4.57 -2.80
CA SER A 81 7.60 -4.93 -4.07
C SER A 81 8.15 -6.25 -4.58
N GLY A 82 7.32 -7.06 -5.20
CA GLY A 82 7.73 -8.36 -5.69
C GLY A 82 6.72 -9.00 -6.63
N PHE A 83 6.89 -10.30 -6.82
CA PHE A 83 6.03 -11.10 -7.71
C PHE A 83 5.29 -12.16 -6.91
N VAL A 84 4.09 -12.50 -7.37
CA VAL A 84 3.37 -13.68 -6.88
C VAL A 84 3.93 -14.91 -7.60
N LEU A 85 4.35 -15.90 -6.84
CA LEU A 85 4.91 -17.15 -7.37
C LEU A 85 3.81 -18.05 -7.98
#